data_c3df050afdcde5e2dda1b480902baa40
#
_entry.id   c3df050afdcde5e2dda1b480902baa40
#
_cell.length_a   1.000
_cell.length_b   1.000
_cell.length_c   1.000
_cell.angle_alpha   90.00
_cell.angle_beta   90.00
_cell.angle_gamma   90.00
#
_symmetry.space_group_name_H-M   'P 1'
#
loop_
_entity.id
_entity.type
_entity.pdbx_description
1 polymer ?
#
loop_
_entity_poly.entity_id
_entity_poly.type
_entity_poly.pdbx_seq_one_letter_code
_entity_poly.pdbx_strand_id
1 'polypeptide(L)'
;MTRETKKLFKVKRKITPLTVLVPLLLVVLLVCAVIYDNSRIVLDEVTFSMPTLPRDMDGYTILHISDIRERLFGAEGEALDETLGDSEYDIVVMTGDLVSLAGDDTGLCQALDYFAAKQVPVYFITGEGDPPTTEIRQDGSFGATAWAQNALDRGAVFLDVPIALNEGERKLWLMPASTLVLDTESSIASLDARLLDENLDDGTVQSILYRKGRYEAFADAMAQRQQNDLTIMLTHMPCLDASLQSESTTAIFSEADLILAGHHLGGQICLPVLGALYAENDLLPRGGWFPDDRYMTGLNEVNATYQYVSTGLGTMYGAPLNFRLCNPPQISLITLTRQVDA
;
A
#
# COMPACT_ATOMS: atom_id res chain seq x y z
N MET A 1 74.23 -19.65 -6.92
CA MET A 1 72.75 -19.53 -6.86
C MET A 1 72.43 -18.03 -6.73
N THR A 2 72.12 -17.42 -7.83
CA THR A 2 71.86 -15.96 -7.98
C THR A 2 70.40 -15.67 -7.62
N ARG A 3 70.21 -14.79 -6.63
CA ARG A 3 68.88 -14.24 -6.31
C ARG A 3 68.51 -13.19 -7.36
N GLU A 4 67.57 -13.53 -8.23
CA GLU A 4 66.89 -12.56 -9.09
C GLU A 4 65.90 -11.75 -8.24
N THR A 5 66.18 -10.48 -8.04
CA THR A 5 65.26 -9.50 -7.47
C THR A 5 64.24 -9.12 -8.51
N LYS A 6 62.98 -9.61 -8.39
CA LYS A 6 61.84 -9.12 -9.15
C LYS A 6 61.61 -7.63 -8.86
N LYS A 7 62.00 -6.78 -9.76
CA LYS A 7 61.58 -5.35 -9.79
C LYS A 7 60.09 -5.29 -10.06
N LEU A 8 59.30 -5.05 -9.05
CA LEU A 8 57.90 -4.63 -9.16
C LEU A 8 57.87 -3.26 -9.84
N PHE A 9 57.47 -3.24 -11.11
CA PHE A 9 57.16 -2.00 -11.82
C PHE A 9 55.98 -1.30 -11.12
N LYS A 10 56.26 -0.32 -10.26
CA LYS A 10 55.25 0.66 -9.80
C LYS A 10 54.91 1.56 -11.00
N VAL A 11 53.89 1.24 -11.73
CA VAL A 11 53.30 2.13 -12.73
C VAL A 11 52.69 3.29 -11.95
N LYS A 12 53.37 4.42 -11.89
CA LYS A 12 52.77 5.68 -11.44
C LYS A 12 51.74 6.09 -12.50
N ARG A 13 50.44 5.71 -12.30
CA ARG A 13 49.36 6.31 -13.08
C ARG A 13 49.37 7.81 -12.84
N LYS A 14 49.66 8.59 -13.91
CA LYS A 14 49.48 10.05 -13.87
C LYS A 14 48.01 10.32 -13.71
N ILE A 15 47.61 10.89 -12.58
CA ILE A 15 46.23 11.38 -12.36
C ILE A 15 46.08 12.58 -13.30
N THR A 16 45.33 12.38 -14.39
CA THR A 16 44.96 13.47 -15.28
C THR A 16 43.74 14.19 -14.70
N PRO A 17 43.56 15.50 -14.90
CA PRO A 17 42.36 16.21 -14.45
C PRO A 17 41.05 15.48 -14.85
N LEU A 18 41.01 14.85 -16.00
CA LEU A 18 39.87 14.09 -16.52
C LEU A 18 39.54 12.87 -15.65
N THR A 19 40.54 12.18 -15.06
CA THR A 19 40.31 11.03 -14.19
C THR A 19 39.69 11.40 -12.84
N VAL A 20 39.68 12.68 -12.48
CA VAL A 20 39.00 13.22 -11.28
C VAL A 20 37.68 13.88 -11.66
N LEU A 21 37.66 14.65 -12.76
CA LEU A 21 36.48 15.41 -13.17
C LEU A 21 35.32 14.49 -13.63
N VAL A 22 35.63 13.40 -14.33
CA VAL A 22 34.55 12.47 -14.79
C VAL A 22 33.81 11.81 -13.62
N PRO A 23 34.49 11.18 -12.63
CA PRO A 23 33.80 10.63 -11.46
C PRO A 23 33.04 11.70 -10.66
N LEU A 24 33.62 12.90 -10.52
CA LEU A 24 32.95 13.99 -9.82
C LEU A 24 31.65 14.40 -10.54
N LEU A 25 31.69 14.54 -11.86
CA LEU A 25 30.49 14.84 -12.65
C LEU A 25 29.43 13.73 -12.52
N LEU A 26 29.82 12.48 -12.53
CA LEU A 26 28.90 11.35 -12.33
C LEU A 26 28.25 11.39 -10.95
N VAL A 27 29.00 11.71 -9.91
CA VAL A 27 28.45 11.86 -8.55
C VAL A 27 27.44 13.04 -8.51
N VAL A 28 27.77 14.17 -9.11
CA VAL A 28 26.85 15.32 -9.18
C VAL A 28 25.58 14.94 -9.93
N LEU A 29 25.68 14.27 -11.06
CA LEU A 29 24.50 13.81 -11.81
C LEU A 29 23.65 12.84 -11.00
N LEU A 30 24.27 11.90 -10.28
CA LEU A 30 23.58 10.98 -9.39
C LEU A 30 22.81 11.71 -8.27
N VAL A 31 23.49 12.67 -7.62
CA VAL A 31 22.85 13.50 -6.57
C VAL A 31 21.68 14.30 -7.14
N CYS A 32 21.84 14.89 -8.32
CA CYS A 32 20.75 15.60 -8.99
C CYS A 32 19.58 14.66 -9.33
N ALA A 33 19.84 13.44 -9.80
CA ALA A 33 18.81 12.45 -10.08
C ALA A 33 18.05 12.04 -8.81
N VAL A 34 18.76 11.78 -7.70
CA VAL A 34 18.14 11.48 -6.40
C VAL A 34 17.26 12.64 -5.94
N ILE A 35 17.75 13.88 -5.98
CA ILE A 35 16.96 15.05 -5.57
C ILE A 35 15.71 15.17 -6.45
N TYR A 36 15.87 15.05 -7.76
CA TYR A 36 14.75 15.13 -8.70
C TYR A 36 13.68 14.08 -8.46
N ASP A 37 14.07 12.79 -8.30
CA ASP A 37 13.12 11.71 -8.03
C ASP A 37 12.38 11.87 -6.69
N ASN A 38 13.06 12.39 -5.65
CA ASN A 38 12.44 12.53 -4.33
C ASN A 38 11.66 13.83 -4.14
N SER A 39 11.81 14.80 -5.04
CA SER A 39 11.12 16.10 -4.94
C SER A 39 9.72 16.12 -5.56
N ARG A 40 9.38 15.14 -6.40
CA ARG A 40 8.11 15.08 -7.13
C ARG A 40 7.30 13.85 -6.76
N ILE A 41 6.00 13.90 -7.03
CA ILE A 41 5.12 12.74 -7.07
C ILE A 41 4.73 12.52 -8.53
N VAL A 42 4.59 11.27 -8.94
CA VAL A 42 4.16 10.91 -10.30
C VAL A 42 2.77 10.32 -10.22
N LEU A 43 1.88 10.74 -11.12
CA LEU A 43 0.60 10.10 -11.33
C LEU A 43 0.78 8.97 -12.35
N ASP A 44 0.43 7.75 -11.96
CA ASP A 44 0.40 6.57 -12.82
C ASP A 44 -1.06 6.27 -13.20
N GLU A 45 -1.39 6.44 -14.47
CA GLU A 45 -2.74 6.23 -14.98
C GLU A 45 -2.84 4.83 -15.58
N VAL A 46 -3.74 4.01 -15.02
CA VAL A 46 -3.93 2.62 -15.41
C VAL A 46 -5.40 2.38 -15.75
N THR A 47 -5.65 1.81 -16.92
CA THR A 47 -6.98 1.32 -17.28
C THR A 47 -7.04 -0.19 -17.03
N PHE A 48 -8.02 -0.61 -16.23
CA PHE A 48 -8.25 -2.03 -15.93
C PHE A 48 -9.56 -2.51 -16.56
N SER A 49 -9.43 -3.49 -17.47
CA SER A 49 -10.56 -4.08 -18.17
C SER A 49 -11.27 -5.13 -17.32
N MET A 50 -12.52 -4.88 -17.00
CA MET A 50 -13.46 -5.81 -16.34
C MET A 50 -14.68 -5.99 -17.23
N PRO A 51 -14.70 -6.92 -18.18
CA PRO A 51 -15.81 -7.07 -19.15
C PRO A 51 -17.18 -7.27 -18.51
N THR A 52 -17.16 -7.81 -17.30
CA THR A 52 -18.36 -8.08 -16.50
C THR A 52 -18.73 -6.96 -15.52
N LEU A 53 -18.02 -5.82 -15.53
CA LEU A 53 -18.30 -4.65 -14.69
C LEU A 53 -19.76 -4.18 -14.85
N PRO A 54 -20.46 -3.81 -13.77
CA PRO A 54 -21.78 -3.16 -13.86
C PRO A 54 -21.71 -1.94 -14.80
N ARG A 55 -22.80 -1.68 -15.54
CA ARG A 55 -22.82 -0.60 -16.53
C ARG A 55 -22.68 0.80 -15.92
N ASP A 56 -23.20 0.95 -14.72
CA ASP A 56 -23.14 2.18 -13.92
C ASP A 56 -21.75 2.43 -13.33
N MET A 57 -20.86 1.43 -13.41
CA MET A 57 -19.46 1.53 -12.96
C MET A 57 -18.45 1.64 -14.12
N ASP A 58 -18.90 1.66 -15.38
CA ASP A 58 -18.00 1.83 -16.53
C ASP A 58 -17.41 3.23 -16.54
N GLY A 59 -16.09 3.34 -16.49
CA GLY A 59 -15.36 4.59 -16.30
C GLY A 59 -15.13 4.98 -14.83
N TYR A 60 -15.54 4.15 -13.86
CA TYR A 60 -15.30 4.43 -12.43
C TYR A 60 -13.81 4.49 -12.12
N THR A 61 -13.40 5.51 -11.37
CA THR A 61 -11.99 5.83 -11.13
C THR A 61 -11.63 5.74 -9.65
N ILE A 62 -10.55 5.05 -9.37
CA ILE A 62 -10.01 4.82 -8.03
C ILE A 62 -8.64 5.47 -7.94
N LEU A 63 -8.49 6.45 -7.05
CA LEU A 63 -7.19 6.99 -6.70
C LEU A 63 -6.56 6.11 -5.60
N HIS A 64 -5.48 5.42 -5.95
CA HIS A 64 -4.79 4.51 -5.05
C HIS A 64 -3.52 5.14 -4.49
N ILE A 65 -3.45 5.24 -3.18
CA ILE A 65 -2.32 5.77 -2.40
C ILE A 65 -1.81 4.67 -1.46
N SER A 66 -0.51 4.56 -1.30
CA SER A 66 0.11 3.62 -0.37
C SER A 66 1.36 4.22 0.25
N ASP A 67 1.75 3.72 1.43
CA ASP A 67 3.04 4.00 2.04
C ASP A 67 3.34 5.51 2.16
N ILE A 68 2.43 6.29 2.73
CA ILE A 68 2.62 7.73 2.97
C ILE A 68 3.82 7.95 3.91
N ARG A 69 3.83 7.26 5.05
CA ARG A 69 4.91 7.28 6.05
C ARG A 69 5.26 8.72 6.49
N GLU A 70 6.49 9.19 6.21
CA GLU A 70 6.92 10.57 6.53
C GLU A 70 6.72 11.56 5.36
N ARG A 71 6.00 11.17 4.28
CA ARG A 71 5.77 12.06 3.16
C ARG A 71 4.83 13.19 3.54
N LEU A 72 5.25 14.43 3.31
CA LEU A 72 4.44 15.62 3.48
C LEU A 72 3.92 16.13 2.12
N PHE A 73 2.72 16.72 2.13
CA PHE A 73 2.07 17.23 0.93
C PHE A 73 1.95 18.75 0.90
N GLY A 74 2.47 19.43 1.94
CA GLY A 74 2.25 20.86 2.14
C GLY A 74 1.00 21.13 3.00
N ALA A 75 0.88 22.35 3.52
CA ALA A 75 -0.17 22.69 4.49
C ALA A 75 -1.60 22.61 3.91
N GLU A 76 -1.74 22.85 2.61
CA GLU A 76 -3.01 22.78 1.86
C GLU A 76 -3.03 21.64 0.82
N GLY A 77 -2.06 20.72 0.89
CA GLY A 77 -1.96 19.60 -0.04
C GLY A 77 -1.38 19.98 -1.40
N GLU A 78 -0.51 21.00 -1.47
CA GLU A 78 0.03 21.58 -2.71
C GLU A 78 0.68 20.51 -3.61
N ALA A 79 1.38 19.55 -3.00
CA ALA A 79 2.02 18.47 -3.76
C ALA A 79 1.00 17.50 -4.39
N LEU A 80 -0.18 17.33 -3.77
CA LEU A 80 -1.28 16.56 -4.34
C LEU A 80 -1.94 17.34 -5.48
N ASP A 81 -2.16 18.64 -5.29
CA ASP A 81 -2.77 19.49 -6.31
C ASP A 81 -1.89 19.59 -7.56
N GLU A 82 -0.55 19.74 -7.38
CA GLU A 82 0.41 19.72 -8.48
C GLU A 82 0.42 18.37 -9.22
N THR A 83 0.26 17.26 -8.48
CA THR A 83 0.31 15.91 -9.07
C THR A 83 -1.00 15.53 -9.77
N LEU A 84 -2.13 15.82 -9.15
CA LEU A 84 -3.44 15.38 -9.61
C LEU A 84 -4.07 16.35 -10.61
N GLY A 85 -3.77 17.66 -10.53
CA GLY A 85 -4.28 18.68 -11.44
C GLY A 85 -5.81 18.61 -11.56
N ASP A 86 -6.29 18.48 -12.79
CA ASP A 86 -7.71 18.38 -13.14
C ASP A 86 -8.21 16.93 -13.20
N SER A 87 -7.46 15.95 -12.68
CA SER A 87 -7.86 14.54 -12.68
C SER A 87 -9.12 14.34 -11.84
N GLU A 88 -10.08 13.62 -12.38
CA GLU A 88 -11.31 13.24 -11.69
C GLU A 88 -11.17 11.82 -11.13
N TYR A 89 -11.67 11.59 -9.93
CA TYR A 89 -11.69 10.27 -9.28
C TYR A 89 -12.90 10.17 -8.35
N ASP A 90 -13.51 8.97 -8.33
CA ASP A 90 -14.75 8.72 -7.60
C ASP A 90 -14.49 8.40 -6.12
N ILE A 91 -13.41 7.69 -5.85
CA ILE A 91 -12.97 7.35 -4.49
C ILE A 91 -11.45 7.41 -4.36
N VAL A 92 -10.99 7.54 -3.12
CA VAL A 92 -9.60 7.32 -2.74
C VAL A 92 -9.50 6.05 -1.90
N VAL A 93 -8.55 5.18 -2.23
CA VAL A 93 -8.20 4.02 -1.39
C VAL A 93 -6.76 4.12 -0.93
N MET A 94 -6.53 3.86 0.37
CA MET A 94 -5.21 3.91 0.97
C MET A 94 -4.84 2.53 1.52
N THR A 95 -3.76 1.93 1.03
CA THR A 95 -3.42 0.53 1.31
C THR A 95 -2.31 0.36 2.35
N GLY A 96 -2.32 1.17 3.39
CA GLY A 96 -1.48 0.98 4.58
C GLY A 96 -0.13 1.69 4.56
N ASP A 97 0.59 1.58 5.69
CA ASP A 97 1.79 2.34 6.03
C ASP A 97 1.57 3.86 5.86
N LEU A 98 0.46 4.32 6.46
CA LEU A 98 -0.07 5.67 6.28
C LEU A 98 0.56 6.68 7.20
N VAL A 99 1.08 6.23 8.35
CA VAL A 99 1.76 7.06 9.34
C VAL A 99 3.21 6.62 9.52
N SER A 100 4.02 7.47 10.15
CA SER A 100 5.40 7.09 10.44
C SER A 100 5.48 6.02 11.53
N LEU A 101 6.61 5.30 11.63
CA LEU A 101 6.85 4.36 12.74
C LEU A 101 6.78 5.03 14.12
N ALA A 102 7.00 6.33 14.20
CA ALA A 102 6.87 7.11 15.43
C ALA A 102 5.41 7.51 15.73
N GLY A 103 4.46 7.19 14.84
CA GLY A 103 3.05 7.57 14.95
C GLY A 103 2.76 9.00 14.51
N ASP A 104 3.68 9.66 13.78
CA ASP A 104 3.42 10.97 13.19
C ASP A 104 2.50 10.80 11.97
N ASP A 105 1.31 11.38 12.07
CA ASP A 105 0.23 11.34 11.09
C ASP A 105 0.09 12.63 10.28
N THR A 106 1.05 13.54 10.35
CA THR A 106 0.99 14.85 9.69
C THR A 106 0.74 14.72 8.19
N GLY A 107 1.46 13.84 7.50
CA GLY A 107 1.28 13.62 6.06
C GLY A 107 -0.10 13.05 5.73
N LEU A 108 -0.57 12.07 6.51
CA LEU A 108 -1.91 11.53 6.36
C LEU A 108 -2.98 12.61 6.54
N CYS A 109 -2.87 13.42 7.60
CA CYS A 109 -3.81 14.51 7.86
C CYS A 109 -3.85 15.53 6.73
N GLN A 110 -2.70 15.93 6.16
CA GLN A 110 -2.62 16.83 5.02
C GLN A 110 -3.34 16.25 3.79
N ALA A 111 -3.14 14.95 3.51
CA ALA A 111 -3.82 14.27 2.41
C ALA A 111 -5.33 14.21 2.64
N LEU A 112 -5.76 13.87 3.84
CA LEU A 112 -7.18 13.76 4.18
C LEU A 112 -7.89 15.12 4.16
N ASP A 113 -7.25 16.19 4.64
CA ASP A 113 -7.79 17.55 4.55
C ASP A 113 -7.99 17.99 3.08
N TYR A 114 -7.04 17.65 2.21
CA TYR A 114 -7.15 17.90 0.76
C TYR A 114 -8.34 17.15 0.12
N PHE A 115 -8.52 15.86 0.40
CA PHE A 115 -9.63 15.07 -0.15
C PHE A 115 -10.98 15.46 0.46
N ALA A 116 -11.01 15.80 1.74
CA ALA A 116 -12.23 16.29 2.40
C ALA A 116 -12.71 17.62 1.77
N ALA A 117 -11.79 18.53 1.43
CA ALA A 117 -12.13 19.76 0.71
C ALA A 117 -12.74 19.51 -0.68
N LYS A 118 -12.33 18.42 -1.34
CA LYS A 118 -12.88 17.97 -2.64
C LYS A 118 -14.13 17.09 -2.48
N GLN A 119 -14.53 16.75 -1.27
CA GLN A 119 -15.68 15.90 -0.94
C GLN A 119 -15.60 14.49 -1.54
N VAL A 120 -14.41 13.95 -1.71
CA VAL A 120 -14.18 12.60 -2.23
C VAL A 120 -14.10 11.61 -1.07
N PRO A 121 -14.83 10.48 -1.13
CA PRO A 121 -14.76 9.44 -0.10
C PRO A 121 -13.36 8.82 -0.03
N VAL A 122 -12.84 8.65 1.19
CA VAL A 122 -11.55 8.01 1.44
C VAL A 122 -11.74 6.75 2.27
N TYR A 123 -11.25 5.63 1.76
CA TYR A 123 -11.23 4.34 2.45
C TYR A 123 -9.80 3.91 2.69
N PHE A 124 -9.50 3.41 3.89
CA PHE A 124 -8.14 2.99 4.21
C PHE A 124 -8.10 1.66 4.95
N ILE A 125 -7.03 0.92 4.73
CA ILE A 125 -6.59 -0.21 5.55
C ILE A 125 -5.25 0.13 6.19
N THR A 126 -4.85 -0.61 7.22
CA THR A 126 -3.53 -0.47 7.83
C THR A 126 -2.47 -1.33 7.13
N GLY A 127 -1.23 -0.87 7.15
CA GLY A 127 -0.03 -1.66 6.88
C GLY A 127 0.60 -2.21 8.16
N GLU A 128 1.70 -2.91 8.03
CA GLU A 128 2.43 -3.46 9.17
C GLU A 128 3.22 -2.39 9.94
N GLY A 129 3.56 -1.27 9.27
CA GLY A 129 4.22 -0.12 9.90
C GLY A 129 3.27 0.79 10.68
N ASP A 130 1.95 0.69 10.45
CA ASP A 130 0.98 1.52 11.13
C ASP A 130 0.75 1.04 12.59
N PRO A 131 0.66 1.97 13.55
CA PRO A 131 0.22 1.62 14.90
C PRO A 131 -1.21 1.07 14.89
N PRO A 132 -1.64 0.34 15.94
CA PRO A 132 -3.03 -0.11 16.07
C PRO A 132 -4.03 1.04 15.89
N THR A 133 -5.19 0.76 15.28
CA THR A 133 -6.28 1.75 15.11
C THR A 133 -7.08 1.98 16.38
N THR A 134 -7.02 1.05 17.32
CA THR A 134 -7.75 1.12 18.61
C THR A 134 -6.84 0.77 19.77
N GLU A 135 -7.14 1.31 20.95
CA GLU A 135 -6.38 1.07 22.18
C GLU A 135 -7.28 1.05 23.42
N ILE A 136 -6.80 0.39 24.49
CA ILE A 136 -7.30 0.58 25.86
C ILE A 136 -6.37 1.61 26.51
N ARG A 137 -6.91 2.75 26.88
CA ARG A 137 -6.15 3.86 27.47
C ARG A 137 -5.79 3.60 28.92
N GLN A 138 -4.91 4.41 29.49
CA GLN A 138 -4.47 4.29 30.89
C GLN A 138 -5.62 4.49 31.91
N ASP A 139 -6.66 5.20 31.55
CA ASP A 139 -7.87 5.38 32.37
C ASP A 139 -8.86 4.21 32.25
N GLY A 140 -8.50 3.16 31.49
CA GLY A 140 -9.32 1.98 31.26
C GLY A 140 -10.39 2.17 30.16
N SER A 141 -10.48 3.33 29.51
CA SER A 141 -11.40 3.51 28.38
C SER A 141 -10.85 2.87 27.10
N PHE A 142 -11.76 2.32 26.27
CA PHE A 142 -11.44 1.80 24.94
C PHE A 142 -11.84 2.84 23.87
N GLY A 143 -11.04 2.95 22.80
CA GLY A 143 -11.38 3.81 21.66
C GLY A 143 -10.30 3.82 20.57
N ALA A 144 -10.51 4.66 19.57
CA ALA A 144 -9.52 4.86 18.51
C ALA A 144 -8.23 5.48 19.09
N THR A 145 -7.10 5.08 18.54
CA THR A 145 -5.80 5.75 18.77
C THR A 145 -5.82 7.16 18.18
N ALA A 146 -4.87 8.00 18.58
CA ALA A 146 -4.86 9.42 18.16
C ALA A 146 -4.86 9.58 16.63
N TRP A 147 -3.99 8.88 15.93
CA TRP A 147 -3.90 8.97 14.46
C TRP A 147 -5.18 8.45 13.77
N ALA A 148 -5.72 7.32 14.26
CA ALA A 148 -6.96 6.76 13.70
C ALA A 148 -8.15 7.70 13.94
N GLN A 149 -8.24 8.33 15.11
CA GLN A 149 -9.26 9.33 15.40
C GLN A 149 -9.12 10.55 14.49
N ASN A 150 -7.88 11.04 14.27
CA ASN A 150 -7.61 12.13 13.34
C ASN A 150 -8.06 11.83 11.92
N ALA A 151 -7.91 10.57 11.47
CA ALA A 151 -8.38 10.13 10.16
C ALA A 151 -9.92 10.07 10.10
N LEU A 152 -10.56 9.49 11.12
CA LEU A 152 -12.03 9.40 11.20
C LEU A 152 -12.69 10.79 11.28
N ASP A 153 -12.12 11.72 12.05
CA ASP A 153 -12.62 13.10 12.18
C ASP A 153 -12.58 13.88 10.86
N ARG A 154 -11.71 13.48 9.93
CA ARG A 154 -11.61 14.00 8.56
C ARG A 154 -12.49 13.29 7.55
N GLY A 155 -13.32 12.35 8.02
CA GLY A 155 -14.28 11.61 7.20
C GLY A 155 -13.70 10.40 6.47
N ALA A 156 -12.45 10.01 6.75
CA ALA A 156 -11.91 8.76 6.23
C ALA A 156 -12.58 7.55 6.90
N VAL A 157 -12.78 6.49 6.14
CA VAL A 157 -13.42 5.26 6.62
C VAL A 157 -12.38 4.15 6.73
N PHE A 158 -12.20 3.61 7.94
CA PHE A 158 -11.42 2.41 8.13
C PHE A 158 -12.17 1.21 7.55
N LEU A 159 -11.59 0.61 6.52
CA LEU A 159 -12.21 -0.49 5.79
C LEU A 159 -11.88 -1.82 6.49
N ASP A 160 -12.67 -2.19 7.47
CA ASP A 160 -12.61 -3.48 8.17
C ASP A 160 -13.89 -4.31 7.97
N VAL A 161 -14.84 -3.77 7.20
CA VAL A 161 -16.06 -4.45 6.72
C VAL A 161 -16.20 -4.17 5.23
N PRO A 162 -16.58 -5.16 4.41
CA PRO A 162 -16.83 -4.96 2.99
C PRO A 162 -17.93 -3.91 2.74
N ILE A 163 -17.75 -3.12 1.69
CA ILE A 163 -18.74 -2.14 1.24
C ILE A 163 -19.04 -2.33 -0.24
N ALA A 164 -20.30 -2.09 -0.62
CA ALA A 164 -20.69 -2.03 -2.03
C ALA A 164 -20.47 -0.59 -2.53
N LEU A 165 -19.79 -0.43 -3.67
CA LEU A 165 -19.52 0.86 -4.29
C LEU A 165 -20.67 1.38 -5.17
N ASN A 166 -21.64 0.52 -5.50
CA ASN A 166 -22.81 0.88 -6.30
C ASN A 166 -24.09 0.26 -5.73
N GLU A 167 -25.24 0.81 -6.15
CA GLU A 167 -26.59 0.37 -5.73
C GLU A 167 -27.27 -0.56 -6.75
N GLY A 168 -26.56 -0.94 -7.84
CA GLY A 168 -27.09 -1.80 -8.89
C GLY A 168 -27.45 -3.21 -8.43
N GLU A 169 -28.12 -3.99 -9.29
CA GLU A 169 -28.43 -5.41 -9.05
C GLU A 169 -27.14 -6.25 -8.89
N ARG A 170 -26.13 -5.94 -9.71
CA ARG A 170 -24.80 -6.49 -9.60
C ARG A 170 -23.91 -5.46 -8.92
N LYS A 171 -23.25 -5.87 -7.86
CA LYS A 171 -22.43 -4.95 -7.05
C LYS A 171 -20.95 -5.09 -7.35
N LEU A 172 -20.23 -3.98 -7.17
CA LEU A 172 -18.79 -3.94 -7.04
C LEU A 172 -18.46 -3.71 -5.57
N TRP A 173 -17.82 -4.71 -4.97
CA TRP A 173 -17.44 -4.68 -3.56
C TRP A 173 -16.01 -4.20 -3.40
N LEU A 174 -15.79 -3.37 -2.38
CA LEU A 174 -14.46 -3.03 -1.86
C LEU A 174 -14.26 -3.77 -0.54
N MET A 175 -13.18 -4.56 -0.41
CA MET A 175 -12.98 -5.47 0.71
C MET A 175 -11.53 -5.46 1.18
N PRO A 176 -11.26 -5.49 2.50
CA PRO A 176 -9.91 -5.77 3.00
C PRO A 176 -9.62 -7.28 2.89
N ALA A 177 -8.49 -7.64 2.29
CA ALA A 177 -8.10 -9.04 2.09
C ALA A 177 -7.97 -9.83 3.41
N SER A 178 -7.59 -9.16 4.49
CA SER A 178 -7.45 -9.75 5.83
C SER A 178 -8.75 -10.35 6.39
N THR A 179 -9.91 -9.93 5.91
CA THR A 179 -11.20 -10.39 6.44
C THR A 179 -11.65 -11.72 5.87
N LEU A 180 -11.18 -12.13 4.69
CA LEU A 180 -11.57 -13.40 4.06
C LEU A 180 -11.05 -14.65 4.79
N VAL A 181 -10.05 -14.47 5.62
CA VAL A 181 -9.40 -15.55 6.39
C VAL A 181 -10.14 -15.84 7.69
N LEU A 182 -11.14 -15.02 8.02
CA LEU A 182 -11.81 -15.08 9.32
C LEU A 182 -12.97 -16.07 9.30
N ASP A 183 -12.85 -17.15 10.06
CA ASP A 183 -14.00 -17.89 10.53
C ASP A 183 -14.77 -17.00 11.54
N THR A 184 -15.73 -16.25 11.02
CA THR A 184 -16.48 -15.27 11.81
C THR A 184 -17.31 -15.94 12.90
N GLU A 185 -17.90 -17.11 12.62
CA GLU A 185 -18.72 -17.86 13.58
C GLU A 185 -17.90 -18.30 14.78
N SER A 186 -16.78 -18.98 14.55
CA SER A 186 -15.87 -19.41 15.63
C SER A 186 -15.27 -18.21 16.35
N SER A 187 -14.96 -17.12 15.64
CA SER A 187 -14.42 -15.91 16.23
C SER A 187 -15.41 -15.23 17.17
N ILE A 188 -16.67 -15.06 16.75
CA ILE A 188 -17.76 -14.51 17.58
C ILE A 188 -17.99 -15.38 18.81
N ALA A 189 -18.09 -16.71 18.62
CA ALA A 189 -18.28 -17.65 19.74
C ALA A 189 -17.14 -17.56 20.76
N SER A 190 -15.89 -17.41 20.31
CA SER A 190 -14.72 -17.20 21.17
C SER A 190 -14.80 -15.89 21.96
N LEU A 191 -15.26 -14.79 21.33
CA LEU A 191 -15.43 -13.50 22.00
C LEU A 191 -16.58 -13.58 23.02
N ASP A 192 -17.70 -14.24 22.70
CA ASP A 192 -18.81 -14.47 23.63
C ASP A 192 -18.36 -15.28 24.86
N ALA A 193 -17.56 -16.32 24.66
CA ALA A 193 -17.01 -17.11 25.75
C ALA A 193 -16.09 -16.27 26.66
N ARG A 194 -15.31 -15.33 26.09
CA ARG A 194 -14.47 -14.42 26.88
C ARG A 194 -15.30 -13.43 27.71
N LEU A 195 -16.45 -12.97 27.21
CA LEU A 195 -17.33 -12.05 27.93
C LEU A 195 -17.98 -12.67 29.18
N LEU A 196 -17.89 -14.02 29.35
CA LEU A 196 -18.36 -14.72 30.55
C LEU A 196 -17.38 -14.58 31.73
N ASP A 197 -16.17 -14.09 31.53
CA ASP A 197 -15.21 -13.83 32.61
C ASP A 197 -15.59 -12.57 33.37
N GLU A 198 -16.02 -12.74 34.62
CA GLU A 198 -16.46 -11.63 35.50
C GLU A 198 -15.31 -10.73 35.96
N ASN A 199 -14.04 -11.08 35.67
CA ASN A 199 -12.87 -10.29 36.10
C ASN A 199 -12.34 -9.34 35.01
N LEU A 200 -13.06 -9.20 33.89
CA LEU A 200 -12.65 -8.27 32.83
C LEU A 200 -12.87 -6.82 33.28
N ASP A 201 -11.90 -5.97 32.96
CA ASP A 201 -12.07 -4.52 33.08
C ASP A 201 -12.96 -3.96 31.96
N ASP A 202 -13.52 -2.78 32.18
CA ASP A 202 -14.46 -2.14 31.25
C ASP A 202 -13.87 -1.92 29.85
N GLY A 203 -12.60 -1.52 29.76
CA GLY A 203 -11.93 -1.32 28.46
C GLY A 203 -11.77 -2.61 27.68
N THR A 204 -11.42 -3.70 28.37
CA THR A 204 -11.35 -5.03 27.75
C THR A 204 -12.72 -5.48 27.25
N VAL A 205 -13.79 -5.29 28.03
CA VAL A 205 -15.16 -5.61 27.62
C VAL A 205 -15.55 -4.80 26.38
N GLN A 206 -15.31 -3.49 26.36
CA GLN A 206 -15.60 -2.65 25.20
C GLN A 206 -14.80 -3.05 23.96
N SER A 207 -13.51 -3.41 24.11
CA SER A 207 -12.68 -3.92 23.03
C SER A 207 -13.23 -5.22 22.43
N ILE A 208 -13.70 -6.14 23.27
CA ILE A 208 -14.32 -7.41 22.82
C ILE A 208 -15.62 -7.13 22.08
N LEU A 209 -16.48 -6.26 22.63
CA LEU A 209 -17.76 -5.89 22.00
C LEU A 209 -17.55 -5.19 20.66
N TYR A 210 -16.56 -4.28 20.56
CA TYR A 210 -16.18 -3.64 19.30
C TYR A 210 -15.79 -4.67 18.26
N ARG A 211 -14.87 -5.58 18.57
CA ARG A 211 -14.43 -6.63 17.64
C ARG A 211 -15.57 -7.55 17.22
N LYS A 212 -16.44 -7.93 18.18
CA LYS A 212 -17.61 -8.74 17.89
C LYS A 212 -18.53 -8.04 16.90
N GLY A 213 -18.86 -6.76 17.15
CA GLY A 213 -19.69 -5.96 16.24
C GLY A 213 -19.09 -5.84 14.83
N ARG A 214 -17.74 -5.80 14.69
CA ARG A 214 -17.10 -5.81 13.37
C ARG A 214 -17.25 -7.16 12.67
N TYR A 215 -17.13 -8.29 13.37
CA TYR A 215 -17.34 -9.60 12.79
C TYR A 215 -18.81 -9.84 12.41
N GLU A 216 -19.75 -9.36 13.20
CA GLU A 216 -21.18 -9.39 12.87
C GLU A 216 -21.48 -8.57 11.61
N ALA A 217 -20.97 -7.33 11.55
CA ALA A 217 -21.12 -6.46 10.38
C ALA A 217 -20.47 -7.06 9.11
N PHE A 218 -19.33 -7.72 9.25
CA PHE A 218 -18.70 -8.46 8.15
C PHE A 218 -19.59 -9.62 7.66
N ALA A 219 -20.11 -10.42 8.58
CA ALA A 219 -21.00 -11.54 8.23
C ALA A 219 -22.27 -11.04 7.52
N ASP A 220 -22.85 -9.94 7.99
CA ASP A 220 -24.02 -9.29 7.38
C ASP A 220 -23.73 -8.77 5.97
N ALA A 221 -22.57 -8.16 5.75
CA ALA A 221 -22.13 -7.69 4.43
C ALA A 221 -21.94 -8.87 3.46
N MET A 222 -21.26 -9.92 3.92
CA MET A 222 -21.04 -11.13 3.12
C MET A 222 -22.34 -11.87 2.78
N ALA A 223 -23.34 -11.85 3.66
CA ALA A 223 -24.67 -12.43 3.39
C ALA A 223 -25.43 -11.68 2.28
N GLN A 224 -25.11 -10.41 2.02
CA GLN A 224 -25.71 -9.61 0.95
C GLN A 224 -24.99 -9.81 -0.40
N ARG A 225 -23.75 -10.32 -0.39
CA ARG A 225 -22.94 -10.53 -1.58
C ARG A 225 -23.51 -11.70 -2.41
N GLN A 226 -23.60 -11.48 -3.71
CA GLN A 226 -24.05 -12.49 -4.67
C GLN A 226 -22.86 -13.12 -5.42
N GLN A 227 -23.03 -14.33 -5.91
CA GLN A 227 -21.97 -15.07 -6.61
C GLN A 227 -21.43 -14.34 -7.86
N ASN A 228 -22.23 -13.47 -8.48
CA ASN A 228 -21.84 -12.73 -9.68
C ASN A 228 -21.36 -11.31 -9.41
N ASP A 229 -21.30 -10.91 -8.15
CA ASP A 229 -20.73 -9.61 -7.78
C ASP A 229 -19.23 -9.60 -8.05
N LEU A 230 -18.70 -8.40 -8.31
CA LEU A 230 -17.26 -8.18 -8.50
C LEU A 230 -16.61 -7.68 -7.20
N THR A 231 -15.33 -7.93 -7.06
CA THR A 231 -14.61 -7.59 -5.84
C THR A 231 -13.25 -6.99 -6.13
N ILE A 232 -13.02 -5.79 -5.56
CA ILE A 232 -11.70 -5.18 -5.44
C ILE A 232 -11.22 -5.41 -4.02
N MET A 233 -10.08 -6.08 -3.88
CA MET A 233 -9.48 -6.35 -2.58
C MET A 233 -8.34 -5.40 -2.29
N LEU A 234 -8.34 -4.85 -1.08
CA LEU A 234 -7.24 -4.07 -0.55
C LEU A 234 -6.36 -4.94 0.34
N THR A 235 -5.08 -4.92 0.09
CA THR A 235 -4.06 -5.50 0.96
C THR A 235 -2.86 -4.57 1.04
N HIS A 236 -2.14 -4.55 2.17
CA HIS A 236 -0.89 -3.80 2.20
C HIS A 236 0.20 -4.55 1.47
N MET A 237 0.42 -5.81 1.80
CA MET A 237 1.41 -6.66 1.15
C MET A 237 0.87 -7.29 -0.12
N PRO A 238 1.62 -7.29 -1.23
CA PRO A 238 1.23 -8.02 -2.44
C PRO A 238 1.05 -9.51 -2.17
N CYS A 239 0.03 -10.10 -2.78
CA CYS A 239 -0.19 -11.54 -2.74
C CYS A 239 0.81 -12.26 -3.66
N LEU A 240 1.43 -13.32 -3.18
CA LEU A 240 2.51 -14.04 -3.87
C LEU A 240 2.05 -15.42 -4.36
N ASP A 241 2.55 -15.86 -5.52
CA ASP A 241 2.31 -17.22 -6.03
C ASP A 241 2.68 -18.31 -5.02
N ALA A 242 3.79 -18.16 -4.32
CA ALA A 242 4.27 -19.14 -3.35
C ALA A 242 3.38 -19.24 -2.10
N SER A 243 2.60 -18.20 -1.78
CA SER A 243 1.67 -18.20 -0.67
C SER A 243 0.37 -18.95 -0.95
N LEU A 244 0.13 -19.39 -2.18
CA LEU A 244 -1.00 -20.25 -2.59
C LEU A 244 -1.03 -21.64 -1.91
N GLN A 245 -0.01 -22.00 -1.19
CA GLN A 245 -0.03 -23.22 -0.39
C GLN A 245 -0.84 -23.06 0.90
N SER A 246 -1.28 -21.84 1.25
CA SER A 246 -2.17 -21.59 2.37
C SER A 246 -3.63 -21.46 1.87
N GLU A 247 -4.58 -22.10 2.56
CA GLU A 247 -6.01 -22.02 2.25
C GLU A 247 -6.50 -20.56 2.20
N SER A 248 -5.95 -19.70 3.07
CA SER A 248 -6.29 -18.29 3.16
C SER A 248 -5.94 -17.48 1.90
N THR A 249 -4.76 -17.71 1.32
CA THR A 249 -4.35 -16.99 0.11
C THR A 249 -5.13 -17.48 -1.11
N THR A 250 -5.43 -18.78 -1.17
CA THR A 250 -6.29 -19.34 -2.21
C THR A 250 -7.67 -18.69 -2.17
N ALA A 251 -8.23 -18.44 -0.98
CA ALA A 251 -9.51 -17.75 -0.83
C ALA A 251 -9.46 -16.31 -1.37
N ILE A 252 -8.38 -15.54 -1.07
CA ILE A 252 -8.21 -14.18 -1.59
C ILE A 252 -8.25 -14.17 -3.12
N PHE A 253 -7.46 -15.01 -3.77
CA PHE A 253 -7.41 -15.06 -5.24
C PHE A 253 -8.72 -15.54 -5.88
N SER A 254 -9.44 -16.47 -5.23
CA SER A 254 -10.71 -16.98 -5.77
C SER A 254 -11.86 -15.97 -5.67
N GLU A 255 -11.76 -14.98 -4.80
CA GLU A 255 -12.80 -14.00 -4.51
C GLU A 255 -12.50 -12.60 -5.08
N ALA A 256 -11.25 -12.35 -5.52
CA ALA A 256 -10.82 -11.06 -6.04
C ALA A 256 -10.84 -11.02 -7.57
N ASP A 257 -11.45 -9.97 -8.13
CA ASP A 257 -11.30 -9.63 -9.56
C ASP A 257 -10.10 -8.70 -9.77
N LEU A 258 -9.81 -7.84 -8.79
CA LEU A 258 -8.64 -6.97 -8.74
C LEU A 258 -8.12 -6.86 -7.30
N ILE A 259 -6.81 -6.95 -7.13
CA ILE A 259 -6.13 -6.70 -5.85
C ILE A 259 -5.35 -5.40 -5.95
N LEU A 260 -5.48 -4.52 -4.96
CA LEU A 260 -4.68 -3.29 -4.83
C LEU A 260 -3.74 -3.45 -3.64
N ALA A 261 -2.44 -3.27 -3.88
CA ALA A 261 -1.39 -3.49 -2.89
C ALA A 261 -0.30 -2.41 -2.93
N GLY A 262 0.53 -2.35 -1.89
CA GLY A 262 1.69 -1.46 -1.76
C GLY A 262 2.93 -2.16 -1.24
N HIS A 263 3.49 -1.67 -0.13
CA HIS A 263 4.53 -2.24 0.74
C HIS A 263 5.97 -2.18 0.21
N HIS A 264 6.24 -2.70 -0.98
CA HIS A 264 7.63 -2.88 -1.46
C HIS A 264 8.29 -1.62 -1.99
N LEU A 265 7.58 -0.49 -2.05
CA LEU A 265 8.08 0.81 -2.51
C LEU A 265 8.75 0.73 -3.90
N GLY A 266 8.32 -0.21 -4.75
CA GLY A 266 8.97 -0.49 -6.02
C GLY A 266 10.44 -0.93 -5.89
N GLY A 267 10.86 -1.43 -4.71
CA GLY A 267 12.25 -1.74 -4.39
C GLY A 267 13.12 -0.51 -4.12
N GLN A 268 12.52 0.68 -3.93
CA GLN A 268 13.14 1.97 -3.56
C GLN A 268 14.23 2.47 -4.52
N ILE A 269 15.21 1.63 -4.88
CA ILE A 269 16.24 1.91 -5.88
C ILE A 269 16.02 1.00 -7.07
N CYS A 270 15.75 1.58 -8.22
CA CYS A 270 15.59 0.86 -9.48
C CYS A 270 16.77 1.14 -10.42
N LEU A 271 17.13 0.13 -11.18
CA LEU A 271 18.08 0.28 -12.27
C LEU A 271 17.33 0.31 -13.61
N PRO A 272 17.65 1.25 -14.51
CA PRO A 272 17.01 1.28 -15.82
C PRO A 272 17.12 -0.09 -16.49
N VAL A 273 16.01 -0.61 -17.04
CA VAL A 273 15.88 -1.90 -17.72
C VAL A 273 15.96 -3.14 -16.81
N LEU A 274 16.56 -3.04 -15.62
CA LEU A 274 16.76 -4.18 -14.70
C LEU A 274 15.72 -4.21 -13.56
N GLY A 275 14.93 -3.15 -13.41
CA GLY A 275 13.92 -3.05 -12.36
C GLY A 275 14.49 -2.80 -10.97
N ALA A 276 13.79 -3.27 -9.95
CA ALA A 276 14.17 -3.11 -8.55
C ALA A 276 15.52 -3.74 -8.24
N LEU A 277 16.38 -2.99 -7.53
CA LEU A 277 17.72 -3.48 -7.17
C LEU A 277 17.67 -4.48 -6.03
N TYR A 278 16.84 -4.23 -5.02
CA TYR A 278 16.73 -5.04 -3.82
C TYR A 278 15.34 -4.90 -3.20
N ALA A 279 14.82 -5.97 -2.65
CA ALA A 279 13.67 -5.96 -1.77
C ALA A 279 13.90 -6.91 -0.58
N GLU A 280 13.26 -6.64 0.56
CA GLU A 280 13.35 -7.53 1.72
C GLU A 280 12.88 -8.94 1.37
N ASN A 281 13.57 -9.93 1.94
CA ASN A 281 13.65 -11.28 1.38
C ASN A 281 12.61 -12.26 1.89
N ASP A 282 11.98 -11.97 3.02
CA ASP A 282 11.34 -13.05 3.80
C ASP A 282 10.07 -13.62 3.20
N LEU A 283 9.50 -12.96 2.19
CA LEU A 283 8.22 -13.34 1.60
C LEU A 283 8.24 -13.49 0.06
N LEU A 284 9.27 -12.99 -0.63
CA LEU A 284 9.31 -13.01 -2.09
C LEU A 284 9.94 -14.31 -2.64
N PRO A 285 9.37 -14.93 -3.69
CA PRO A 285 9.96 -16.11 -4.33
C PRO A 285 11.40 -15.91 -4.83
N ARG A 286 11.74 -14.67 -5.16
CA ARG A 286 13.08 -14.16 -5.47
C ARG A 286 13.31 -12.90 -4.65
N GLY A 287 13.42 -13.02 -3.35
CA GLY A 287 13.81 -11.91 -2.51
C GLY A 287 15.29 -11.60 -2.57
N GLY A 288 15.70 -10.47 -2.00
CA GLY A 288 17.07 -9.99 -2.04
C GLY A 288 17.35 -9.17 -3.31
N TRP A 289 18.46 -9.50 -4.00
CA TRP A 289 18.87 -8.77 -5.19
C TRP A 289 18.06 -9.15 -6.43
N PHE A 290 17.57 -8.13 -7.15
CA PHE A 290 16.76 -8.25 -8.36
C PHE A 290 15.51 -9.11 -8.16
N PRO A 291 14.58 -8.65 -7.28
CA PRO A 291 13.33 -9.35 -7.03
C PRO A 291 12.47 -9.45 -8.30
N ASP A 292 11.42 -10.24 -8.24
CA ASP A 292 10.45 -10.35 -9.34
C ASP A 292 9.59 -9.07 -9.42
N ASP A 293 9.69 -8.34 -10.54
CA ASP A 293 9.02 -7.06 -10.76
C ASP A 293 7.49 -7.15 -10.63
N ARG A 294 6.89 -8.33 -10.83
CA ARG A 294 5.44 -8.55 -10.68
C ARG A 294 4.90 -8.21 -9.30
N TYR A 295 5.76 -8.26 -8.29
CA TYR A 295 5.40 -7.93 -6.90
C TYR A 295 5.92 -6.56 -6.46
N MET A 296 6.63 -5.86 -7.35
CA MET A 296 7.25 -4.58 -7.03
C MET A 296 6.42 -3.39 -7.50
N THR A 297 5.79 -3.49 -8.67
CA THR A 297 5.10 -2.35 -9.27
C THR A 297 4.14 -2.74 -10.39
N GLY A 298 3.10 -1.92 -10.57
CA GLY A 298 2.22 -1.95 -11.71
C GLY A 298 1.19 -3.08 -11.70
N LEU A 299 0.46 -3.20 -12.81
CA LEU A 299 -0.59 -4.19 -12.98
C LEU A 299 0.00 -5.51 -13.50
N ASN A 300 -0.18 -6.57 -12.74
CA ASN A 300 0.36 -7.88 -13.05
C ASN A 300 -0.70 -8.97 -12.82
N GLU A 301 -0.64 -10.04 -13.60
CA GLU A 301 -1.44 -11.23 -13.37
C GLU A 301 -0.70 -12.18 -12.43
N VAL A 302 -1.36 -12.55 -11.34
CA VAL A 302 -0.87 -13.50 -10.34
C VAL A 302 -1.98 -14.53 -10.10
N ASN A 303 -1.73 -15.79 -10.42
CA ASN A 303 -2.72 -16.89 -10.28
C ASN A 303 -4.08 -16.63 -10.94
N ALA A 304 -4.07 -16.15 -12.17
CA ALA A 304 -5.25 -15.78 -12.94
C ALA A 304 -6.12 -14.67 -12.30
N THR A 305 -5.55 -13.94 -11.34
CA THR A 305 -6.15 -12.73 -10.75
C THR A 305 -5.22 -11.55 -11.02
N TYR A 306 -5.78 -10.40 -11.29
CA TYR A 306 -5.00 -9.18 -11.50
C TYR A 306 -4.68 -8.51 -10.17
N GLN A 307 -3.42 -8.09 -10.04
CA GLN A 307 -2.93 -7.34 -8.89
C GLN A 307 -2.20 -6.09 -9.36
N TYR A 308 -2.60 -4.95 -8.83
CA TYR A 308 -1.86 -3.70 -9.00
C TYR A 308 -1.05 -3.41 -7.74
N VAL A 309 0.25 -3.21 -7.91
CA VAL A 309 1.17 -2.89 -6.82
C VAL A 309 1.66 -1.45 -6.98
N SER A 310 1.32 -0.60 -6.02
CA SER A 310 1.80 0.78 -5.97
C SER A 310 3.25 0.84 -5.51
N THR A 311 4.05 1.74 -6.09
CA THR A 311 5.39 2.03 -5.58
C THR A 311 5.36 2.94 -4.35
N GLY A 312 4.18 3.43 -3.95
CA GLY A 312 3.98 4.23 -2.74
C GLY A 312 4.70 5.58 -2.73
N LEU A 313 4.57 6.30 -1.63
CA LEU A 313 5.02 7.69 -1.50
C LEU A 313 6.25 7.87 -0.61
N GLY A 314 6.38 7.07 0.44
CA GLY A 314 7.45 7.14 1.43
C GLY A 314 8.73 6.46 1.02
N THR A 315 9.57 6.20 1.99
CA THR A 315 10.83 5.46 1.85
C THR A 315 10.89 4.31 2.85
N MET A 316 11.76 3.34 2.64
CA MET A 316 11.88 2.14 3.47
C MET A 316 12.36 2.51 4.88
N TYR A 317 11.70 1.98 5.90
CA TYR A 317 12.10 2.17 7.29
C TYR A 317 13.45 1.51 7.58
N GLY A 318 14.30 2.22 8.35
CA GLY A 318 15.58 1.67 8.80
C GLY A 318 16.63 1.45 7.71
N ALA A 319 16.33 1.79 6.46
CA ALA A 319 17.32 1.71 5.38
C ALA A 319 18.47 2.69 5.63
N PRO A 320 19.74 2.28 5.41
CA PRO A 320 20.87 3.19 5.56
C PRO A 320 20.85 4.34 4.57
N LEU A 321 20.05 4.23 3.51
CA LEU A 321 19.86 5.21 2.46
C LEU A 321 18.38 5.52 2.33
N ASN A 322 17.94 6.61 2.93
CA ASN A 322 16.55 7.04 2.94
C ASN A 322 16.23 7.91 1.72
N PHE A 323 16.42 7.36 0.51
CA PHE A 323 16.11 8.02 -0.75
C PHE A 323 15.68 7.03 -1.83
N ARG A 324 14.95 7.53 -2.81
CA ARG A 324 14.57 6.82 -4.02
C ARG A 324 15.48 7.20 -5.19
N LEU A 325 15.75 6.26 -6.09
CA LEU A 325 16.53 6.48 -7.31
C LEU A 325 15.92 5.73 -8.48
N CYS A 326 15.63 6.42 -9.58
CA CYS A 326 14.92 5.91 -10.76
C CYS A 326 13.56 5.25 -10.42
N ASN A 327 12.95 5.69 -9.34
CA ASN A 327 11.70 5.19 -8.80
C ASN A 327 11.04 6.31 -7.96
N PRO A 328 10.48 7.35 -8.59
CA PRO A 328 9.88 8.48 -7.88
C PRO A 328 8.66 8.02 -7.06
N PRO A 329 8.31 8.72 -5.97
CA PRO A 329 7.03 8.57 -5.29
C PRO A 329 5.86 8.62 -6.27
N GLN A 330 4.85 7.75 -6.08
CA GLN A 330 3.77 7.53 -7.03
C GLN A 330 2.42 7.48 -6.36
N ILE A 331 1.43 8.08 -7.02
CA ILE A 331 -0.01 7.89 -6.79
C ILE A 331 -0.56 7.26 -8.06
N SER A 332 -1.54 6.37 -7.93
CA SER A 332 -2.07 5.64 -9.08
C SER A 332 -3.55 5.97 -9.29
N LEU A 333 -3.92 6.29 -10.52
CA LEU A 333 -5.30 6.51 -10.93
C LEU A 333 -5.75 5.32 -11.77
N ILE A 334 -6.64 4.50 -11.21
CA ILE A 334 -7.10 3.24 -11.82
C ILE A 334 -8.51 3.46 -12.36
N THR A 335 -8.65 3.41 -13.67
CA THR A 335 -9.95 3.52 -14.35
C THR A 335 -10.47 2.11 -14.67
N LEU A 336 -11.65 1.79 -14.16
CA LEU A 336 -12.32 0.53 -14.48
C LEU A 336 -13.10 0.68 -15.78
N THR A 337 -12.98 -0.28 -16.70
CA THR A 337 -13.71 -0.24 -17.96
C THR A 337 -14.25 -1.60 -18.35
N ARG A 338 -15.39 -1.57 -19.06
CA ARG A 338 -15.98 -2.77 -19.68
C ARG A 338 -15.34 -3.11 -21.04
N GLN A 339 -14.58 -2.19 -21.61
CA GLN A 339 -13.92 -2.39 -22.90
C GLN A 339 -12.78 -3.38 -22.74
N VAL A 340 -12.70 -4.35 -23.63
CA VAL A 340 -11.55 -5.25 -23.74
C VAL A 340 -10.60 -4.61 -24.75
N ASP A 341 -9.36 -4.38 -24.34
CA ASP A 341 -8.32 -3.94 -25.27
C ASP A 341 -8.19 -4.96 -26.40
N ALA A 342 -8.27 -4.48 -27.65
CA ALA A 342 -8.32 -5.31 -28.85
C ALA A 342 -6.94 -5.81 -29.27
#